data_6c803669e7087278f1f83371a5d7a4de
#
_entry.id   6c803669e7087278f1f83371a5d7a4de
#
_cell.length_a   1.000
_cell.length_b   1.000
_cell.length_c   1.000
_cell.angle_alpha   90.00
_cell.angle_beta   90.00
_cell.angle_gamma   90.00
#
_symmetry.space_group_name_H-M   'P 1'
#
loop_
_entity.id
_entity.type
_entity.pdbx_description
1 polymer ?
#
loop_
_entity_poly.entity_id
_entity_poly.type
_entity_poly.pdbx_seq_one_letter_code
_entity_poly.pdbx_strand_id
1 'polypeptide(L)'
;QQLLQENNTHVTIDNDDMPFLLDSVLGEINDFAYDVKLVVHPILDVAHQGKSFEVIDKSRPGLAREKTLRTSVIIAFIEPLGKKAEKALLGEIKSTLEQVKAAVRDWQPMQGKMDNLVATLREGVTPARKSDVTEALEFLTWLRDDNFTFLGIREYDYVGGEKRGQLVRADIPALGILSDPEIRVMRRGAESVTTTDEIRAFLNSRDVLIVSKANVKSVVHRRTYMDYIGVKKYDDKGKLSGEVRIVGLFTSAAYTRSVKRVPFIRSKVESVITRSEYDASSHSGKALLNILESYPRDELFQIDVLTLMRNAEAILALADRPRIRVPVSYTHLTLP
;
A
#
# COMPACT_ATOMS: atom_id res chain seq x y z
N GLN A 1 29.08 5.92 -26.03
CA GLN A 1 30.55 5.71 -25.90
C GLN A 1 31.16 6.56 -24.76
N GLN A 2 30.73 7.81 -24.58
CA GLN A 2 31.26 8.71 -23.54
C GLN A 2 30.99 8.20 -22.12
N LEU A 3 29.78 7.69 -21.84
CA LEU A 3 29.39 7.12 -20.54
C LEU A 3 30.15 5.82 -20.18
N LEU A 4 30.62 5.08 -21.18
CA LEU A 4 31.46 3.88 -20.98
C LEU A 4 32.94 4.23 -20.75
N GLN A 5 33.36 5.45 -21.05
CA GLN A 5 34.73 5.95 -20.82
C GLN A 5 34.89 6.66 -19.48
N GLU A 6 33.77 7.06 -18.84
CA GLU A 6 33.79 7.64 -17.50
C GLU A 6 33.89 6.53 -16.44
N ASN A 7 34.54 6.84 -15.33
CA ASN A 7 34.68 5.93 -14.19
C ASN A 7 33.35 5.84 -13.44
N ASN A 8 32.37 5.11 -14.01
CA ASN A 8 31.03 4.90 -13.43
C ASN A 8 30.92 3.52 -12.81
N THR A 9 30.08 3.39 -11.77
CA THR A 9 29.65 2.09 -11.27
C THR A 9 28.47 1.60 -12.09
N HIS A 10 28.52 0.34 -12.53
CA HIS A 10 27.42 -0.30 -13.26
C HIS A 10 26.71 -1.29 -12.35
N VAL A 11 25.41 -1.10 -12.13
CA VAL A 11 24.55 -2.07 -11.47
C VAL A 11 23.79 -2.82 -12.54
N THR A 12 24.05 -4.12 -12.66
CA THR A 12 23.36 -5.02 -13.59
C THR A 12 22.52 -6.02 -12.82
N ILE A 13 21.26 -6.11 -13.16
CA ILE A 13 20.28 -7.02 -12.57
C ILE A 13 19.64 -7.82 -13.68
N ASP A 14 19.65 -9.12 -13.51
CA ASP A 14 19.01 -10.11 -14.37
C ASP A 14 17.98 -10.87 -13.53
N ASN A 15 16.72 -10.85 -13.93
CA ASN A 15 15.62 -11.48 -13.20
C ASN A 15 14.48 -11.84 -14.17
N ASP A 16 13.66 -12.83 -13.79
CA ASP A 16 12.40 -13.09 -14.49
C ASP A 16 11.57 -11.83 -14.60
N ASP A 17 10.99 -11.56 -15.78
CA ASP A 17 10.19 -10.38 -16.02
C ASP A 17 8.94 -10.37 -15.15
N MET A 18 8.83 -9.36 -14.31
CA MET A 18 7.68 -9.18 -13.43
C MET A 18 7.43 -7.69 -13.12
N PRO A 19 6.22 -7.33 -12.66
CA PRO A 19 5.92 -5.96 -12.26
C PRO A 19 6.85 -5.46 -11.14
N PHE A 20 7.03 -4.14 -11.07
CA PHE A 20 7.69 -3.38 -10.00
C PHE A 20 9.21 -3.50 -9.94
N LEU A 21 9.88 -4.28 -10.78
CA LEU A 21 11.34 -4.47 -10.72
C LEU A 21 12.09 -3.15 -10.89
N LEU A 22 11.85 -2.44 -11.99
CA LEU A 22 12.57 -1.22 -12.31
C LEU A 22 12.36 -0.13 -11.25
N ASP A 23 11.10 0.14 -10.91
CA ASP A 23 10.75 1.17 -9.93
C ASP A 23 11.38 0.89 -8.56
N SER A 24 11.38 -0.38 -8.14
CA SER A 24 11.91 -0.80 -6.84
C SER A 24 13.43 -0.68 -6.80
N VAL A 25 14.13 -1.07 -7.88
CA VAL A 25 15.59 -0.95 -7.99
C VAL A 25 16.02 0.52 -8.01
N LEU A 26 15.36 1.34 -8.82
CA LEU A 26 15.66 2.77 -8.88
C LEU A 26 15.34 3.47 -7.57
N GLY A 27 14.25 3.05 -6.90
CA GLY A 27 13.93 3.52 -5.56
C GLY A 27 15.05 3.25 -4.56
N GLU A 28 15.66 2.05 -4.61
CA GLU A 28 16.78 1.68 -3.75
C GLU A 28 18.02 2.54 -4.01
N ILE A 29 18.40 2.71 -5.27
CA ILE A 29 19.53 3.55 -5.65
C ILE A 29 19.32 5.00 -5.17
N ASN A 30 18.12 5.53 -5.33
CA ASN A 30 17.76 6.88 -4.91
C ASN A 30 17.76 7.06 -3.37
N ASP A 31 17.39 6.04 -2.60
CA ASP A 31 17.42 6.07 -1.14
C ASP A 31 18.86 6.20 -0.60
N PHE A 32 19.85 5.69 -1.35
CA PHE A 32 21.29 5.93 -1.10
C PHE A 32 21.76 7.30 -1.60
N ALA A 33 20.89 8.10 -2.21
CA ALA A 33 21.20 9.40 -2.82
C ALA A 33 22.29 9.34 -3.90
N TYR A 34 22.42 8.22 -4.62
CA TYR A 34 23.33 8.08 -5.73
C TYR A 34 22.75 8.64 -7.01
N ASP A 35 23.55 9.39 -7.76
CA ASP A 35 23.13 9.99 -9.03
C ASP A 35 23.05 8.94 -10.14
N VAL A 36 21.84 8.76 -10.70
CA VAL A 36 21.56 7.83 -11.79
C VAL A 36 21.74 8.56 -13.12
N LYS A 37 22.82 8.26 -13.84
CA LYS A 37 23.15 8.89 -15.11
C LYS A 37 22.41 8.32 -16.30
N LEU A 38 22.20 7.00 -16.32
CA LEU A 38 21.53 6.28 -17.39
C LEU A 38 20.93 4.97 -16.84
N VAL A 39 19.75 4.63 -17.32
CA VAL A 39 19.12 3.33 -17.11
C VAL A 39 18.76 2.71 -18.44
N VAL A 40 19.11 1.43 -18.61
CA VAL A 40 18.72 0.60 -19.74
C VAL A 40 17.95 -0.59 -19.20
N HIS A 41 16.73 -0.82 -19.73
CA HIS A 41 15.85 -1.89 -19.25
C HIS A 41 15.22 -2.67 -20.40
N PRO A 42 15.99 -3.54 -21.10
CA PRO A 42 15.42 -4.44 -22.08
C PRO A 42 14.72 -5.62 -21.39
N ILE A 43 13.62 -6.05 -21.99
CA ILE A 43 12.96 -7.32 -21.69
C ILE A 43 13.29 -8.28 -22.83
N LEU A 44 13.97 -9.36 -22.51
CA LEU A 44 14.49 -10.32 -23.46
C LEU A 44 13.74 -11.64 -23.37
N ASP A 45 13.47 -12.29 -24.51
CA ASP A 45 13.07 -13.68 -24.52
C ASP A 45 14.35 -14.54 -24.55
N VAL A 46 14.54 -15.36 -23.55
CA VAL A 46 15.74 -16.22 -23.44
C VAL A 46 15.36 -17.68 -23.39
N ALA A 47 16.17 -18.53 -24.01
CA ALA A 47 16.13 -19.98 -23.89
C ALA A 47 17.28 -20.44 -22.99
N HIS A 48 16.98 -21.19 -21.94
CA HIS A 48 18.00 -21.81 -21.11
C HIS A 48 18.55 -23.09 -21.76
N GLN A 49 19.86 -23.12 -21.94
CA GLN A 49 20.60 -24.29 -22.40
C GLN A 49 21.58 -24.72 -21.30
N GLY A 50 21.10 -25.51 -20.35
CA GLY A 50 21.92 -25.93 -19.20
C GLY A 50 22.32 -24.74 -18.29
N LYS A 51 23.63 -24.39 -18.29
CA LYS A 51 24.16 -23.25 -17.51
C LYS A 51 24.27 -21.96 -18.32
N SER A 52 23.99 -21.98 -19.61
CA SER A 52 24.00 -20.83 -20.50
C SER A 52 22.58 -20.46 -20.90
N PHE A 53 22.41 -19.24 -21.35
CA PHE A 53 21.16 -18.75 -21.92
C PHE A 53 21.46 -18.13 -23.30
N GLU A 54 20.52 -18.27 -24.23
CA GLU A 54 20.57 -17.69 -25.54
C GLU A 54 19.42 -16.69 -25.70
N VAL A 55 19.72 -15.47 -26.11
CA VAL A 55 18.69 -14.48 -26.43
C VAL A 55 18.04 -14.86 -27.75
N ILE A 56 16.72 -15.00 -27.74
CA ILE A 56 15.96 -15.40 -28.92
C ILE A 56 15.61 -14.21 -29.75
N ASP A 57 16.13 -14.18 -30.95
CA ASP A 57 15.73 -13.23 -31.98
C ASP A 57 14.41 -13.68 -32.60
N LYS A 58 13.32 -12.93 -32.33
CA LYS A 58 11.97 -13.22 -32.88
C LYS A 58 11.92 -13.14 -34.41
N SER A 59 12.92 -12.52 -35.06
CA SER A 59 13.01 -12.45 -36.52
C SER A 59 13.48 -13.76 -37.17
N ARG A 60 14.01 -14.71 -36.36
CA ARG A 60 14.50 -16.01 -36.87
C ARG A 60 13.43 -17.10 -36.64
N PRO A 61 12.79 -17.62 -37.72
CA PRO A 61 11.89 -18.74 -37.59
C PRO A 61 12.70 -20.03 -37.31
N GLY A 62 12.36 -20.78 -36.27
CA GLY A 62 12.89 -22.12 -36.03
C GLY A 62 13.28 -22.53 -34.62
N LEU A 63 13.34 -21.62 -33.65
CA LEU A 63 13.55 -21.98 -32.24
C LEU A 63 12.21 -22.29 -31.57
N ALA A 64 12.09 -23.49 -31.02
CA ALA A 64 10.87 -23.94 -30.34
C ALA A 64 10.48 -23.01 -29.20
N ARG A 65 9.30 -22.39 -29.30
CA ARG A 65 8.73 -21.44 -28.31
C ARG A 65 8.44 -22.08 -26.94
N GLU A 66 8.61 -23.38 -26.78
CA GLU A 66 8.11 -24.12 -25.62
C GLU A 66 8.95 -23.97 -24.32
N LYS A 67 10.11 -23.33 -24.38
CA LYS A 67 10.99 -23.15 -23.19
C LYS A 67 11.61 -21.76 -23.12
N THR A 68 10.92 -20.73 -23.59
CA THR A 68 11.43 -19.37 -23.51
C THR A 68 10.90 -18.68 -22.25
N LEU A 69 11.80 -18.09 -21.46
CA LEU A 69 11.48 -17.24 -20.33
C LEU A 69 11.67 -15.78 -20.72
N ARG A 70 10.75 -14.92 -20.27
CA ARG A 70 10.95 -13.48 -20.38
C ARG A 70 11.83 -13.03 -19.23
N THR A 71 12.94 -12.42 -19.57
CA THR A 71 13.94 -11.94 -18.61
C THR A 71 14.04 -10.43 -18.68
N SER A 72 13.91 -9.78 -17.55
CA SER A 72 14.11 -8.36 -17.36
C SER A 72 15.58 -8.11 -17.01
N VAL A 73 16.28 -7.34 -17.85
CA VAL A 73 17.68 -6.92 -17.60
C VAL A 73 17.69 -5.44 -17.31
N ILE A 74 18.07 -5.07 -16.08
CA ILE A 74 18.18 -3.66 -15.68
C ILE A 74 19.67 -3.33 -15.56
N ILE A 75 20.12 -2.31 -16.29
CA ILE A 75 21.48 -1.81 -16.20
C ILE A 75 21.39 -0.33 -15.80
N ALA A 76 21.86 0.00 -14.62
CA ALA A 76 21.93 1.38 -14.12
C ALA A 76 23.38 1.84 -14.06
N PHE A 77 23.64 2.99 -14.66
CA PHE A 77 24.93 3.68 -14.58
C PHE A 77 24.80 4.76 -13.52
N ILE A 78 25.57 4.62 -12.46
CA ILE A 78 25.55 5.52 -11.32
C ILE A 78 26.96 6.12 -11.10
N GLU A 79 27.06 7.10 -10.22
CA GLU A 79 28.34 7.65 -9.82
C GLU A 79 29.30 6.58 -9.31
N PRO A 80 30.59 6.82 -9.34
CA PRO A 80 31.59 5.86 -8.86
C PRO A 80 31.42 5.55 -7.38
N LEU A 81 31.35 4.28 -7.02
CA LEU A 81 31.22 3.82 -5.64
C LEU A 81 32.50 3.11 -5.17
N GLY A 82 32.80 3.25 -3.89
CA GLY A 82 33.81 2.42 -3.24
C GLY A 82 33.26 1.04 -2.86
N LYS A 83 34.12 0.03 -2.74
CA LYS A 83 33.74 -1.37 -2.47
C LYS A 83 32.76 -1.58 -1.29
N LYS A 84 32.85 -0.76 -0.25
CA LYS A 84 31.94 -0.84 0.91
C LYS A 84 30.53 -0.39 0.54
N ALA A 85 30.42 0.70 -0.22
CA ALA A 85 29.15 1.24 -0.71
C ALA A 85 28.50 0.30 -1.73
N GLU A 86 29.28 -0.26 -2.67
CA GLU A 86 28.82 -1.29 -3.61
C GLU A 86 28.21 -2.49 -2.89
N LYS A 87 28.92 -3.02 -1.88
CA LYS A 87 28.41 -4.17 -1.11
C LYS A 87 27.12 -3.85 -0.36
N ALA A 88 27.01 -2.64 0.22
CA ALA A 88 25.81 -2.22 0.91
C ALA A 88 24.64 -2.10 -0.07
N LEU A 89 24.80 -1.39 -1.18
CA LEU A 89 23.78 -1.22 -2.21
C LEU A 89 23.30 -2.56 -2.78
N LEU A 90 24.21 -3.46 -3.10
CA LEU A 90 23.87 -4.81 -3.58
C LEU A 90 23.08 -5.62 -2.55
N GLY A 91 23.39 -5.46 -1.25
CA GLY A 91 22.65 -6.10 -0.17
C GLY A 91 21.19 -5.64 -0.13
N GLU A 92 20.96 -4.35 -0.17
CA GLU A 92 19.63 -3.76 -0.12
C GLU A 92 18.84 -4.04 -1.41
N ILE A 93 19.46 -3.96 -2.59
CA ILE A 93 18.80 -4.34 -3.85
C ILE A 93 18.35 -5.81 -3.81
N LYS A 94 19.17 -6.73 -3.28
CA LYS A 94 18.77 -8.14 -3.14
C LYS A 94 17.56 -8.29 -2.21
N SER A 95 17.58 -7.65 -1.06
CA SER A 95 16.46 -7.64 -0.10
C SER A 95 15.18 -7.08 -0.74
N THR A 96 15.30 -5.98 -1.47
CA THR A 96 14.19 -5.36 -2.20
C THR A 96 13.62 -6.31 -3.27
N LEU A 97 14.47 -6.97 -4.05
CA LEU A 97 14.04 -7.94 -5.07
C LEU A 97 13.32 -9.14 -4.47
N GLU A 98 13.76 -9.64 -3.31
CA GLU A 98 13.03 -10.72 -2.61
C GLU A 98 11.63 -10.26 -2.17
N GLN A 99 11.47 -9.02 -1.73
CA GLN A 99 10.14 -8.47 -1.41
C GLN A 99 9.28 -8.29 -2.65
N VAL A 100 9.84 -7.84 -3.78
CA VAL A 100 9.12 -7.77 -5.07
C VAL A 100 8.63 -9.15 -5.47
N LYS A 101 9.51 -10.16 -5.45
CA LYS A 101 9.17 -11.56 -5.77
C LYS A 101 8.05 -12.08 -4.86
N ALA A 102 8.12 -11.82 -3.56
CA ALA A 102 7.10 -12.26 -2.62
C ALA A 102 5.74 -11.62 -2.93
N ALA A 103 5.70 -10.31 -3.16
CA ALA A 103 4.47 -9.59 -3.49
C ALA A 103 3.84 -10.11 -4.80
N VAL A 104 4.66 -10.31 -5.84
CA VAL A 104 4.19 -10.79 -7.15
C VAL A 104 3.75 -12.25 -7.10
N ARG A 105 4.53 -13.13 -6.46
CA ARG A 105 4.20 -14.55 -6.30
C ARG A 105 2.86 -14.73 -5.60
N ASP A 106 2.64 -13.98 -4.54
CA ASP A 106 1.48 -14.15 -3.67
C ASP A 106 0.29 -13.27 -4.07
N TRP A 107 0.35 -12.57 -5.23
CA TRP A 107 -0.71 -11.70 -5.69
C TRP A 107 -2.07 -12.41 -5.83
N GLN A 108 -2.13 -13.55 -6.51
CA GLN A 108 -3.36 -14.33 -6.64
C GLN A 108 -3.85 -14.89 -5.29
N PRO A 109 -2.99 -15.52 -4.45
CA PRO A 109 -3.38 -15.89 -3.08
C PRO A 109 -3.94 -14.72 -2.26
N MET A 110 -3.36 -13.52 -2.36
CA MET A 110 -3.89 -12.32 -1.67
C MET A 110 -5.29 -11.93 -2.17
N GLN A 111 -5.54 -12.00 -3.49
CA GLN A 111 -6.88 -11.78 -4.05
C GLN A 111 -7.90 -12.79 -3.51
N GLY A 112 -7.57 -14.09 -3.52
CA GLY A 112 -8.42 -15.13 -2.95
C GLY A 112 -8.68 -14.94 -1.45
N LYS A 113 -7.68 -14.45 -0.70
CA LYS A 113 -7.84 -14.11 0.71
C LYS A 113 -8.81 -12.95 0.92
N MET A 114 -8.77 -11.94 0.04
CA MET A 114 -9.73 -10.83 0.05
C MET A 114 -11.15 -11.31 -0.25
N ASP A 115 -11.34 -12.22 -1.22
CA ASP A 115 -12.64 -12.81 -1.52
C ASP A 115 -13.22 -13.54 -0.31
N ASN A 116 -12.41 -14.37 0.34
CA ASN A 116 -12.79 -15.08 1.54
C ASN A 116 -13.15 -14.12 2.70
N LEU A 117 -12.36 -13.04 2.87
CA LEU A 117 -12.63 -12.03 3.89
C LEU A 117 -13.98 -11.33 3.66
N VAL A 118 -14.27 -10.94 2.42
CA VAL A 118 -15.55 -10.35 2.03
C VAL A 118 -16.71 -11.32 2.28
N ALA A 119 -16.56 -12.60 1.90
CA ALA A 119 -17.59 -13.62 2.13
C ALA A 119 -17.84 -13.84 3.62
N THR A 120 -16.77 -14.03 4.41
CA THR A 120 -16.86 -14.23 5.87
C THR A 120 -17.52 -13.04 6.56
N LEU A 121 -17.17 -11.80 6.17
CA LEU A 121 -17.77 -10.61 6.76
C LEU A 121 -19.25 -10.44 6.38
N ARG A 122 -19.63 -10.86 5.17
CA ARG A 122 -21.01 -10.79 4.68
C ARG A 122 -21.94 -11.76 5.40
N GLU A 123 -21.47 -12.97 5.68
CA GLU A 123 -22.25 -14.05 6.27
C GLU A 123 -22.13 -14.10 7.80
N GLY A 124 -21.08 -13.50 8.35
CA GLY A 124 -20.72 -13.58 9.77
C GLY A 124 -21.61 -12.69 10.66
N VAL A 125 -21.60 -13.01 11.95
CA VAL A 125 -22.23 -12.20 12.99
C VAL A 125 -21.24 -11.15 13.47
N THR A 126 -21.66 -9.89 13.51
CA THR A 126 -20.83 -8.78 14.01
C THR A 126 -21.66 -7.83 14.88
N PRO A 127 -21.05 -7.16 15.87
CA PRO A 127 -21.73 -6.16 16.69
C PRO A 127 -21.90 -4.80 15.97
N ALA A 128 -21.35 -4.68 14.77
CA ALA A 128 -21.42 -3.45 13.98
C ALA A 128 -22.82 -3.23 13.39
N ARG A 129 -23.13 -1.98 13.05
CA ARG A 129 -24.36 -1.65 12.33
C ARG A 129 -24.32 -2.21 10.91
N LYS A 130 -25.46 -2.62 10.39
CA LYS A 130 -25.56 -3.15 9.02
C LYS A 130 -25.01 -2.17 7.97
N SER A 131 -25.24 -0.87 8.14
CA SER A 131 -24.68 0.17 7.27
C SER A 131 -23.16 0.16 7.23
N ASP A 132 -22.53 -0.01 8.39
CA ASP A 132 -21.07 0.02 8.52
C ASP A 132 -20.45 -1.26 7.92
N VAL A 133 -21.14 -2.39 8.08
CA VAL A 133 -20.74 -3.66 7.42
C VAL A 133 -20.87 -3.52 5.89
N THR A 134 -21.98 -2.95 5.40
CA THR A 134 -22.16 -2.74 3.96
C THR A 134 -21.07 -1.86 3.38
N GLU A 135 -20.75 -0.74 4.04
CA GLU A 135 -19.69 0.18 3.61
C GLU A 135 -18.32 -0.50 3.63
N ALA A 136 -18.05 -1.34 4.64
CA ALA A 136 -16.82 -2.12 4.73
C ALA A 136 -16.71 -3.15 3.59
N LEU A 137 -17.79 -3.87 3.28
CA LEU A 137 -17.84 -4.82 2.17
C LEU A 137 -17.60 -4.14 0.82
N GLU A 138 -18.23 -2.99 0.58
CA GLU A 138 -18.03 -2.21 -0.62
C GLU A 138 -16.58 -1.71 -0.73
N PHE A 139 -15.99 -1.27 0.38
CA PHE A 139 -14.59 -0.82 0.40
C PHE A 139 -13.62 -1.97 0.10
N LEU A 140 -13.78 -3.13 0.74
CA LEU A 140 -12.92 -4.29 0.48
C LEU A 140 -13.04 -4.77 -0.96
N THR A 141 -14.27 -4.76 -1.53
CA THR A 141 -14.48 -5.07 -2.94
C THR A 141 -13.82 -4.02 -3.85
N TRP A 142 -13.98 -2.74 -3.52
CA TRP A 142 -13.37 -1.64 -4.25
C TRP A 142 -11.83 -1.71 -4.24
N LEU A 143 -11.19 -2.09 -3.12
CA LEU A 143 -9.73 -2.30 -3.08
C LEU A 143 -9.29 -3.36 -4.09
N ARG A 144 -10.04 -4.46 -4.20
CA ARG A 144 -9.76 -5.56 -5.13
C ARG A 144 -9.88 -5.15 -6.59
N ASP A 145 -10.76 -4.20 -6.88
CA ASP A 145 -11.07 -3.73 -8.24
C ASP A 145 -10.05 -2.67 -8.71
N ASP A 146 -8.76 -3.04 -8.74
CA ASP A 146 -7.61 -2.25 -9.22
C ASP A 146 -7.39 -0.90 -8.53
N ASN A 147 -7.97 -0.72 -7.33
CA ASN A 147 -7.76 0.50 -6.56
C ASN A 147 -6.65 0.38 -5.51
N PHE A 148 -6.10 -0.84 -5.33
CA PHE A 148 -5.07 -1.10 -4.35
C PHE A 148 -4.05 -2.11 -4.85
N THR A 149 -2.78 -1.80 -4.71
CA THR A 149 -1.67 -2.73 -4.95
C THR A 149 -1.39 -3.47 -3.65
N PHE A 150 -1.83 -4.72 -3.56
CA PHE A 150 -1.58 -5.56 -2.39
C PHE A 150 -0.11 -5.93 -2.33
N LEU A 151 0.53 -5.68 -1.21
CA LEU A 151 1.92 -6.05 -0.96
C LEU A 151 2.06 -7.16 0.07
N GLY A 152 1.14 -7.25 1.03
CA GLY A 152 1.15 -8.32 2.02
C GLY A 152 -0.13 -8.42 2.83
N ILE A 153 -0.43 -9.65 3.27
CA ILE A 153 -1.55 -9.96 4.18
C ILE A 153 -1.06 -10.89 5.28
N ARG A 154 -1.44 -10.57 6.54
CA ARG A 154 -1.16 -11.40 7.72
C ARG A 154 -2.35 -11.40 8.66
N GLU A 155 -2.62 -12.57 9.25
CA GLU A 155 -3.67 -12.71 10.26
C GLU A 155 -3.11 -12.71 11.67
N TYR A 156 -3.95 -12.24 12.57
CA TYR A 156 -3.71 -12.24 14.01
C TYR A 156 -4.93 -12.78 14.73
N ASP A 157 -4.69 -13.52 15.81
CA ASP A 157 -5.71 -13.96 16.72
C ASP A 157 -5.72 -13.05 17.95
N TYR A 158 -6.92 -12.75 18.45
CA TYR A 158 -7.09 -11.96 19.65
C TYR A 158 -7.11 -12.87 20.87
N VAL A 159 -6.10 -12.78 21.72
CA VAL A 159 -5.97 -13.57 22.95
C VAL A 159 -6.07 -12.68 24.18
N GLY A 160 -6.74 -13.17 25.20
CA GLY A 160 -6.98 -12.43 26.43
C GLY A 160 -8.39 -11.84 26.52
N GLY A 161 -8.72 -11.24 27.68
CA GLY A 161 -10.02 -10.60 27.89
C GLY A 161 -10.05 -9.15 27.42
N GLU A 162 -11.23 -8.53 27.39
CA GLU A 162 -11.48 -7.16 26.92
C GLU A 162 -10.52 -6.09 27.47
N LYS A 163 -10.05 -6.26 28.72
CA LYS A 163 -9.16 -5.28 29.37
C LYS A 163 -7.67 -5.48 29.09
N ARG A 164 -7.24 -6.69 28.69
CA ARG A 164 -5.82 -7.07 28.51
C ARG A 164 -5.58 -7.89 27.25
N GLY A 165 -6.52 -7.84 26.31
CA GLY A 165 -6.38 -8.57 25.06
C GLY A 165 -5.22 -8.05 24.22
N GLN A 166 -4.56 -8.98 23.54
CA GLN A 166 -3.46 -8.70 22.61
C GLN A 166 -3.64 -9.51 21.34
N LEU A 167 -3.07 -8.99 20.26
CA LEU A 167 -3.02 -9.69 18.99
C LEU A 167 -1.76 -10.55 18.94
N VAL A 168 -1.92 -11.82 18.65
CA VAL A 168 -0.84 -12.79 18.45
C VAL A 168 -0.89 -13.23 16.98
N ARG A 169 0.25 -13.48 16.36
CA ARG A 169 0.28 -14.01 14.99
C ARG A 169 -0.50 -15.32 14.94
N ALA A 170 -1.47 -15.38 14.03
CA ALA A 170 -2.19 -16.63 13.78
C ALA A 170 -1.23 -17.67 13.15
N ASP A 171 -1.49 -18.94 13.43
CA ASP A 171 -0.75 -20.07 12.82
C ASP A 171 -1.25 -20.33 11.37
N ILE A 172 -1.21 -19.28 10.58
CA ILE A 172 -1.59 -19.26 9.17
C ILE A 172 -0.47 -18.55 8.41
N PRO A 173 0.02 -19.11 7.29
CA PRO A 173 1.05 -18.49 6.47
C PRO A 173 0.64 -17.07 6.04
N ALA A 174 1.51 -16.11 6.30
CA ALA A 174 1.33 -14.76 5.78
C ALA A 174 1.73 -14.70 4.30
N LEU A 175 1.18 -13.73 3.58
CA LEU A 175 1.34 -13.59 2.13
C LEU A 175 2.13 -12.31 1.80
N GLY A 176 2.79 -12.33 0.64
CA GLY A 176 3.55 -11.22 0.12
C GLY A 176 4.72 -10.84 1.02
N ILE A 177 5.02 -9.56 1.12
CA ILE A 177 6.14 -9.05 1.95
C ILE A 177 5.98 -9.41 3.43
N LEU A 178 4.75 -9.61 3.90
CA LEU A 178 4.50 -9.99 5.29
C LEU A 178 4.81 -11.47 5.57
N SER A 179 5.15 -12.28 4.57
CA SER A 179 5.69 -13.64 4.77
C SER A 179 7.04 -13.61 5.49
N ASP A 180 7.81 -12.53 5.33
CA ASP A 180 9.02 -12.30 6.11
C ASP A 180 8.65 -11.84 7.54
N PRO A 181 9.05 -12.60 8.57
CA PRO A 181 8.75 -12.27 9.97
C PRO A 181 9.46 -10.98 10.44
N GLU A 182 10.55 -10.58 9.81
CA GLU A 182 11.31 -9.39 10.17
C GLU A 182 10.64 -8.08 9.70
N ILE A 183 9.76 -8.15 8.68
CA ILE A 183 9.02 -6.99 8.20
C ILE A 183 7.92 -6.63 9.21
N ARG A 184 8.14 -5.52 9.90
CA ARG A 184 7.27 -4.98 10.95
C ARG A 184 6.53 -3.75 10.44
N VAL A 185 5.26 -3.91 10.15
CA VAL A 185 4.39 -2.84 9.64
C VAL A 185 4.02 -1.81 10.72
N MET A 186 4.12 -2.19 11.99
CA MET A 186 3.85 -1.35 13.15
C MET A 186 4.93 -1.54 14.21
N ARG A 187 5.28 -0.45 14.92
CA ARG A 187 6.41 -0.40 15.84
C ARG A 187 6.35 -1.42 16.99
N ARG A 188 7.51 -2.02 17.24
CA ARG A 188 8.10 -2.65 18.45
C ARG A 188 7.26 -3.67 19.22
N GLY A 189 7.85 -4.83 19.35
CA GLY A 189 7.58 -5.86 20.36
C GLY A 189 7.82 -7.24 19.80
N ALA A 190 8.41 -8.10 20.64
CA ALA A 190 8.51 -9.53 20.47
C ALA A 190 7.19 -10.15 19.98
N GLU A 191 7.14 -11.41 19.73
CA GLU A 191 6.05 -12.28 19.25
C GLU A 191 4.58 -11.85 19.50
N SER A 192 4.32 -11.07 20.56
CA SER A 192 3.06 -10.36 20.76
C SER A 192 3.17 -8.94 20.17
N VAL A 193 2.29 -8.59 19.25
CA VAL A 193 2.14 -7.21 18.80
C VAL A 193 1.62 -6.38 19.97
N THR A 194 2.49 -5.54 20.56
CA THR A 194 2.01 -4.54 21.52
C THR A 194 0.98 -3.68 20.79
N THR A 195 -0.29 -3.86 21.14
CA THR A 195 -1.37 -3.05 20.59
C THR A 195 -1.12 -1.62 21.01
N THR A 196 -0.91 -0.73 20.03
CA THR A 196 -0.91 0.71 20.30
C THR A 196 -2.27 1.12 20.85
N ASP A 197 -2.36 2.27 21.51
CA ASP A 197 -3.63 2.73 22.07
C ASP A 197 -4.70 2.91 20.99
N GLU A 198 -4.30 3.28 19.77
CA GLU A 198 -5.20 3.43 18.61
C GLU A 198 -5.73 2.08 18.13
N ILE A 199 -4.86 1.07 18.01
CA ILE A 199 -5.31 -0.29 17.68
C ILE A 199 -6.20 -0.84 18.77
N ARG A 200 -5.88 -0.57 20.03
CA ARG A 200 -6.75 -0.96 21.15
C ARG A 200 -8.10 -0.24 21.09
N ALA A 201 -8.11 1.05 20.81
CA ALA A 201 -9.33 1.81 20.61
C ALA A 201 -10.13 1.26 19.42
N PHE A 202 -9.47 0.95 18.29
CA PHE A 202 -10.10 0.29 17.15
C PHE A 202 -10.69 -1.07 17.54
N LEU A 203 -9.92 -1.97 18.17
CA LEU A 203 -10.41 -3.31 18.56
C LEU A 203 -11.62 -3.24 19.49
N ASN A 204 -11.70 -2.22 20.35
CA ASN A 204 -12.81 -1.99 21.25
C ASN A 204 -13.97 -1.18 20.65
N SER A 205 -13.79 -0.56 19.48
CA SER A 205 -14.84 0.18 18.77
C SER A 205 -15.84 -0.77 18.11
N ARG A 206 -16.90 -0.21 17.52
CA ARG A 206 -17.83 -0.94 16.65
C ARG A 206 -17.41 -0.98 15.20
N ASP A 207 -16.34 -0.27 14.84
CA ASP A 207 -15.86 -0.23 13.47
C ASP A 207 -15.36 -1.61 13.03
N VAL A 208 -15.75 -2.02 11.83
CA VAL A 208 -15.37 -3.32 11.25
C VAL A 208 -13.95 -3.30 10.74
N LEU A 209 -13.53 -2.16 10.20
CA LEU A 209 -12.19 -1.98 9.66
C LEU A 209 -11.64 -0.59 9.96
N ILE A 210 -10.33 -0.47 9.87
CA ILE A 210 -9.58 0.80 9.97
C ILE A 210 -8.68 0.94 8.75
N VAL A 211 -8.58 2.17 8.25
CA VAL A 211 -7.63 2.56 7.20
C VAL A 211 -6.66 3.57 7.77
N SER A 212 -5.38 3.33 7.59
CA SER A 212 -4.34 4.19 8.11
C SER A 212 -3.03 4.06 7.33
N LYS A 213 -1.99 4.78 7.74
CA LYS A 213 -0.64 4.60 7.22
C LYS A 213 0.17 3.68 8.13
N ALA A 214 0.92 2.76 7.52
CA ALA A 214 1.97 2.04 8.21
C ALA A 214 3.14 2.98 8.54
N ASN A 215 3.91 2.66 9.56
CA ASN A 215 5.12 3.42 9.91
C ASN A 215 6.36 2.96 9.12
N VAL A 216 6.17 2.15 8.10
CA VAL A 216 7.23 1.61 7.24
C VAL A 216 6.94 1.99 5.79
N LYS A 217 7.97 2.51 5.12
CA LYS A 217 7.88 2.77 3.68
C LYS A 217 7.95 1.47 2.89
N SER A 218 7.23 1.43 1.79
CA SER A 218 7.37 0.35 0.81
C SER A 218 8.73 0.43 0.13
N VAL A 219 9.37 -0.71 -0.06
CA VAL A 219 10.51 -0.88 -0.95
C VAL A 219 10.07 -1.44 -2.32
N VAL A 220 8.82 -1.89 -2.42
CA VAL A 220 8.20 -2.39 -3.64
C VAL A 220 7.42 -1.28 -4.31
N HIS A 221 7.66 -1.07 -5.60
CA HIS A 221 7.01 -0.07 -6.45
C HIS A 221 7.36 1.37 -6.04
N ARG A 222 6.60 2.04 -5.18
CA ARG A 222 6.81 3.44 -4.79
C ARG A 222 7.39 3.56 -3.39
N ARG A 223 8.38 4.45 -3.21
CA ARG A 223 9.01 4.77 -1.91
C ARG A 223 8.12 5.69 -1.08
N THR A 224 6.98 5.18 -0.62
CA THR A 224 6.06 5.90 0.25
C THR A 224 5.62 5.04 1.42
N TYR A 225 5.13 5.66 2.49
CA TYR A 225 4.53 4.91 3.59
C TYR A 225 3.38 4.05 3.08
N MET A 226 3.41 2.76 3.42
CA MET A 226 2.36 1.83 3.01
C MET A 226 1.02 2.21 3.64
N ASP A 227 -0.04 1.93 2.91
CA ASP A 227 -1.38 1.96 3.46
C ASP A 227 -1.61 0.69 4.26
N TYR A 228 -2.20 0.85 5.43
CA TYR A 228 -2.57 -0.21 6.36
C TYR A 228 -4.08 -0.30 6.45
N ILE A 229 -4.59 -1.50 6.28
CA ILE A 229 -6.01 -1.79 6.43
C ILE A 229 -6.13 -2.96 7.42
N GLY A 230 -6.70 -2.67 8.58
CA GLY A 230 -7.00 -3.67 9.60
C GLY A 230 -8.48 -4.05 9.54
N VAL A 231 -8.79 -5.33 9.37
CA VAL A 231 -10.17 -5.83 9.35
C VAL A 231 -10.38 -6.79 10.51
N LYS A 232 -11.38 -6.52 11.34
CA LYS A 232 -11.69 -7.40 12.49
C LYS A 232 -12.22 -8.74 12.04
N LYS A 233 -11.80 -9.78 12.75
CA LYS A 233 -12.36 -11.13 12.69
C LYS A 233 -13.31 -11.32 13.85
N TYR A 234 -14.42 -12.01 13.61
CA TYR A 234 -15.40 -12.34 14.64
C TYR A 234 -15.62 -13.85 14.67
N ASP A 235 -15.96 -14.37 15.83
CA ASP A 235 -16.42 -15.75 16.00
C ASP A 235 -17.92 -15.88 15.65
N ASP A 236 -18.45 -17.10 15.71
CA ASP A 236 -19.86 -17.41 15.40
C ASP A 236 -20.87 -16.69 16.32
N LYS A 237 -20.40 -16.14 17.45
CA LYS A 237 -21.21 -15.37 18.40
C LYS A 237 -21.04 -13.85 18.22
N GLY A 238 -20.30 -13.42 17.22
CA GLY A 238 -20.00 -12.01 16.96
C GLY A 238 -19.00 -11.39 17.93
N LYS A 239 -18.24 -12.20 18.67
CA LYS A 239 -17.17 -11.71 19.53
C LYS A 239 -15.89 -11.55 18.72
N LEU A 240 -15.12 -10.51 19.04
CA LEU A 240 -13.80 -10.28 18.42
C LEU A 240 -12.89 -11.50 18.61
N SER A 241 -12.45 -12.10 17.52
CA SER A 241 -11.56 -13.25 17.48
C SER A 241 -10.18 -12.92 16.91
N GLY A 242 -10.01 -11.78 16.22
CA GLY A 242 -8.73 -11.40 15.64
C GLY A 242 -8.79 -10.24 14.69
N GLU A 243 -7.73 -10.14 13.89
CA GLU A 243 -7.56 -9.10 12.86
C GLU A 243 -6.87 -9.68 11.62
N VAL A 244 -7.34 -9.30 10.45
CA VAL A 244 -6.61 -9.45 9.19
C VAL A 244 -5.94 -8.13 8.87
N ARG A 245 -4.63 -8.13 8.73
CA ARG A 245 -3.82 -6.98 8.31
C ARG A 245 -3.49 -7.07 6.84
N ILE A 246 -3.81 -6.01 6.14
CA ILE A 246 -3.54 -5.85 4.73
C ILE A 246 -2.65 -4.62 4.57
N VAL A 247 -1.55 -4.76 3.85
CA VAL A 247 -0.65 -3.64 3.53
C VAL A 247 -0.45 -3.54 2.04
N GLY A 248 -0.30 -2.32 1.57
CA GLY A 248 -0.10 -2.04 0.16
C GLY A 248 -0.11 -0.55 -0.15
N LEU A 249 -0.48 -0.21 -1.37
CA LEU A 249 -0.49 1.17 -1.86
C LEU A 249 -1.76 1.41 -2.67
N PHE A 250 -2.47 2.50 -2.40
CA PHE A 250 -3.55 2.93 -3.29
C PHE A 250 -3.01 3.23 -4.69
N THR A 251 -3.72 2.78 -5.71
CA THR A 251 -3.34 3.02 -7.10
C THR A 251 -3.64 4.45 -7.54
N SER A 252 -3.10 4.89 -8.67
CA SER A 252 -3.43 6.18 -9.27
C SER A 252 -4.94 6.32 -9.54
N ALA A 253 -5.61 5.21 -9.89
CA ALA A 253 -7.06 5.18 -10.07
C ALA A 253 -7.82 5.56 -8.78
N ALA A 254 -7.35 5.13 -7.62
CA ALA A 254 -7.95 5.49 -6.33
C ALA A 254 -7.84 7.00 -6.05
N TYR A 255 -6.72 7.64 -6.44
CA TYR A 255 -6.50 9.08 -6.24
C TYR A 255 -7.27 9.96 -7.22
N THR A 256 -7.55 9.48 -8.42
CA THR A 256 -8.23 10.26 -9.48
C THR A 256 -9.75 10.12 -9.47
N ARG A 257 -10.30 9.12 -8.80
CA ARG A 257 -11.75 8.96 -8.67
C ARG A 257 -12.37 10.07 -7.83
N SER A 258 -13.60 10.47 -8.20
CA SER A 258 -14.39 11.42 -7.39
C SER A 258 -14.60 10.87 -5.97
N VAL A 259 -14.47 11.74 -4.98
CA VAL A 259 -14.69 11.43 -3.55
C VAL A 259 -16.06 10.80 -3.29
N LYS A 260 -17.06 11.13 -4.11
CA LYS A 260 -18.43 10.56 -4.03
C LYS A 260 -18.51 9.08 -4.43
N ARG A 261 -17.46 8.53 -5.06
CA ARG A 261 -17.42 7.15 -5.54
C ARG A 261 -16.45 6.25 -4.73
N VAL A 262 -15.75 6.82 -3.76
CA VAL A 262 -14.82 6.07 -2.92
C VAL A 262 -15.52 5.70 -1.62
N PRO A 263 -15.72 4.41 -1.33
CA PRO A 263 -16.32 3.97 -0.07
C PRO A 263 -15.58 4.53 1.14
N PHE A 264 -16.25 4.75 2.26
CA PHE A 264 -15.80 5.49 3.45
C PHE A 264 -15.61 7.00 3.25
N ILE A 265 -15.01 7.43 2.13
CA ILE A 265 -14.83 8.85 1.85
C ILE A 265 -16.19 9.46 1.48
N ARG A 266 -16.98 8.80 0.64
CA ARG A 266 -18.28 9.32 0.19
C ARG A 266 -19.21 9.65 1.34
N SER A 267 -19.30 8.81 2.35
CA SER A 267 -20.16 9.03 3.53
C SER A 267 -19.68 10.22 4.38
N LYS A 268 -18.36 10.40 4.52
CA LYS A 268 -17.79 11.58 5.18
C LYS A 268 -18.08 12.88 4.40
N VAL A 269 -17.85 12.85 3.09
CA VAL A 269 -18.12 13.98 2.19
C VAL A 269 -19.59 14.36 2.20
N GLU A 270 -20.50 13.41 2.12
CA GLU A 270 -21.94 13.62 2.20
C GLU A 270 -22.35 14.22 3.56
N SER A 271 -21.75 13.72 4.64
CA SER A 271 -21.98 14.28 5.98
C SER A 271 -21.50 15.73 6.09
N VAL A 272 -20.35 16.08 5.49
CA VAL A 272 -19.84 17.47 5.48
C VAL A 272 -20.77 18.36 4.66
N ILE A 273 -21.18 17.94 3.46
CA ILE A 273 -22.08 18.72 2.60
C ILE A 273 -23.42 18.96 3.31
N THR A 274 -23.99 17.93 3.91
CA THR A 274 -25.28 18.04 4.63
C THR A 274 -25.18 18.99 5.82
N ARG A 275 -24.10 18.94 6.59
CA ARG A 275 -23.89 19.76 7.78
C ARG A 275 -23.54 21.22 7.47
N SER A 276 -22.96 21.48 6.30
CA SER A 276 -22.59 22.84 5.88
C SER A 276 -23.81 23.72 5.56
N GLU A 277 -24.99 23.12 5.38
CA GLU A 277 -26.23 23.81 5.01
C GLU A 277 -26.13 24.64 3.72
N TYR A 278 -25.06 24.51 2.94
CA TYR A 278 -24.93 25.17 1.64
C TYR A 278 -25.79 24.44 0.59
N ASP A 279 -26.56 25.20 -0.16
CA ASP A 279 -27.22 24.63 -1.33
C ASP A 279 -26.18 24.10 -2.33
N ALA A 280 -26.33 22.84 -2.77
CA ALA A 280 -25.39 22.18 -3.66
C ALA A 280 -25.24 22.89 -5.03
N SER A 281 -26.27 23.63 -5.46
CA SER A 281 -26.27 24.42 -6.71
C SER A 281 -25.63 25.81 -6.53
N SER A 282 -25.50 26.27 -5.28
CA SER A 282 -24.91 27.58 -4.95
C SER A 282 -23.43 27.63 -5.27
N HIS A 283 -22.88 28.86 -5.33
CA HIS A 283 -21.44 29.08 -5.49
C HIS A 283 -20.63 28.45 -4.34
N SER A 284 -21.07 28.67 -3.10
CA SER A 284 -20.41 28.10 -1.90
C SER A 284 -20.49 26.59 -1.87
N GLY A 285 -21.64 25.98 -2.24
CA GLY A 285 -21.78 24.52 -2.29
C GLY A 285 -20.87 23.88 -3.33
N LYS A 286 -20.77 24.49 -4.52
CA LYS A 286 -19.82 24.02 -5.57
C LYS A 286 -18.38 24.20 -5.13
N ALA A 287 -18.02 25.32 -4.52
CA ALA A 287 -16.68 25.57 -4.01
C ALA A 287 -16.30 24.58 -2.89
N LEU A 288 -17.22 24.31 -1.95
CA LEU A 288 -17.03 23.28 -0.92
C LEU A 288 -16.77 21.90 -1.54
N LEU A 289 -17.56 21.49 -2.52
CA LEU A 289 -17.36 20.21 -3.21
C LEU A 289 -15.99 20.16 -3.90
N ASN A 290 -15.55 21.23 -4.56
CA ASN A 290 -14.24 21.30 -5.20
C ASN A 290 -13.10 21.19 -4.15
N ILE A 291 -13.25 21.78 -2.97
CA ILE A 291 -12.30 21.64 -1.87
C ILE A 291 -12.22 20.16 -1.45
N LEU A 292 -13.36 19.50 -1.24
CA LEU A 292 -13.41 18.08 -0.85
C LEU A 292 -12.84 17.16 -1.93
N GLU A 293 -13.08 17.46 -3.22
CA GLU A 293 -12.49 16.72 -4.36
C GLU A 293 -10.98 16.88 -4.46
N SER A 294 -10.44 18.04 -4.07
CA SER A 294 -8.99 18.30 -4.08
C SER A 294 -8.29 17.93 -2.77
N TYR A 295 -9.03 17.54 -1.74
CA TYR A 295 -8.45 17.18 -0.45
C TYR A 295 -7.60 15.90 -0.58
N PRO A 296 -6.42 15.81 0.10
CA PRO A 296 -5.57 14.62 0.02
C PRO A 296 -6.33 13.34 0.37
N ARG A 297 -6.30 12.36 -0.52
CA ARG A 297 -7.07 11.11 -0.35
C ARG A 297 -6.67 10.34 0.91
N ASP A 298 -5.38 10.27 1.18
CA ASP A 298 -4.85 9.58 2.37
C ASP A 298 -5.41 10.20 3.66
N GLU A 299 -5.51 11.52 3.69
CA GLU A 299 -6.09 12.26 4.82
C GLU A 299 -7.59 12.01 4.94
N LEU A 300 -8.33 11.98 3.81
CA LEU A 300 -9.77 11.72 3.82
C LEU A 300 -10.15 10.36 4.42
N PHE A 301 -9.30 9.35 4.30
CA PHE A 301 -9.55 8.07 4.96
C PHE A 301 -9.46 8.17 6.48
N GLN A 302 -8.62 9.02 7.02
CA GLN A 302 -8.28 9.09 8.44
C GLN A 302 -9.03 10.20 9.19
N ILE A 303 -9.23 11.37 8.56
CA ILE A 303 -9.81 12.55 9.20
C ILE A 303 -11.26 12.30 9.64
N ASP A 304 -11.62 12.78 10.82
CA ASP A 304 -13.01 12.76 11.25
C ASP A 304 -13.84 13.85 10.55
N VAL A 305 -15.15 13.65 10.50
CA VAL A 305 -16.10 14.51 9.77
C VAL A 305 -16.07 15.97 10.28
N LEU A 306 -15.96 16.19 11.60
CA LEU A 306 -15.99 17.53 12.18
C LEU A 306 -14.71 18.30 11.86
N THR A 307 -13.57 17.63 11.90
CA THR A 307 -12.28 18.23 11.54
C THR A 307 -12.24 18.51 10.04
N LEU A 308 -12.72 17.58 9.21
CA LEU A 308 -12.83 17.80 7.76
C LEU A 308 -13.71 19.00 7.43
N MET A 309 -14.88 19.11 8.09
CA MET A 309 -15.79 20.25 7.92
C MET A 309 -15.10 21.57 8.29
N ARG A 310 -14.49 21.66 9.47
CA ARG A 310 -13.77 22.87 9.90
C ARG A 310 -12.66 23.26 8.93
N ASN A 311 -11.90 22.29 8.43
CA ASN A 311 -10.82 22.55 7.49
C ASN A 311 -11.38 23.02 6.13
N ALA A 312 -12.43 22.38 5.63
CA ALA A 312 -13.06 22.75 4.37
C ALA A 312 -13.69 24.16 4.43
N GLU A 313 -14.38 24.51 5.52
CA GLU A 313 -14.92 25.87 5.76
C GLU A 313 -13.80 26.90 5.87
N ALA A 314 -12.70 26.55 6.55
CA ALA A 314 -11.56 27.44 6.68
C ALA A 314 -10.89 27.72 5.32
N ILE A 315 -10.82 26.70 4.43
CA ILE A 315 -10.32 26.85 3.05
C ILE A 315 -11.32 27.70 2.24
N LEU A 316 -12.62 27.42 2.36
CA LEU A 316 -13.65 28.18 1.66
C LEU A 316 -13.59 29.68 2.01
N ALA A 317 -13.38 30.01 3.28
CA ALA A 317 -13.23 31.38 3.75
C ALA A 317 -11.95 32.09 3.24
N LEU A 318 -11.00 31.38 2.64
CA LEU A 318 -9.82 31.97 2.01
C LEU A 318 -10.08 32.45 0.58
N ALA A 319 -11.14 31.97 -0.08
CA ALA A 319 -11.42 32.28 -1.48
C ALA A 319 -11.53 33.79 -1.75
N ASP A 320 -11.97 34.58 -0.75
CA ASP A 320 -12.15 36.03 -0.85
C ASP A 320 -10.96 36.84 -0.31
N ARG A 321 -9.99 36.18 0.35
CA ARG A 321 -8.84 36.87 0.97
C ARG A 321 -7.60 35.98 0.93
N PRO A 322 -6.55 36.35 0.16
CA PRO A 322 -5.31 35.60 0.11
C PRO A 322 -4.60 35.60 1.47
N ARG A 323 -4.79 34.56 2.25
CA ARG A 323 -4.13 34.32 3.54
C ARG A 323 -3.63 32.90 3.56
N ILE A 324 -2.49 32.66 4.22
CA ILE A 324 -1.99 31.33 4.47
C ILE A 324 -2.66 30.80 5.75
N ARG A 325 -3.31 29.65 5.67
CA ARG A 325 -3.72 28.86 6.84
C ARG A 325 -3.02 27.51 6.79
N VAL A 326 -2.47 27.08 7.90
CA VAL A 326 -1.85 25.79 8.07
C VAL A 326 -2.70 25.02 9.07
N PRO A 327 -3.69 24.21 8.63
CA PRO A 327 -4.37 23.29 9.52
C PRO A 327 -3.36 22.22 9.92
N VAL A 328 -3.18 22.01 11.22
CA VAL A 328 -2.37 20.92 11.76
C VAL A 328 -3.32 19.89 12.30
N SER A 329 -3.33 18.70 11.68
CA SER A 329 -4.01 17.51 12.18
C SER A 329 -2.97 16.47 12.55
N TYR A 330 -3.17 15.79 13.66
CA TYR A 330 -2.35 14.63 14.03
C TYR A 330 -3.01 13.39 13.46
N THR A 331 -2.35 12.73 12.52
CA THR A 331 -2.73 11.38 12.09
C THR A 331 -2.18 10.39 13.12
N HIS A 332 -3.05 9.71 13.82
CA HIS A 332 -2.75 8.92 15.01
C HIS A 332 -1.81 7.72 14.82
N LEU A 333 -1.35 7.44 13.61
CA LEU A 333 -0.45 6.31 13.31
C LEU A 333 0.98 6.72 12.95
N THR A 334 1.28 7.99 12.94
CA THR A 334 2.66 8.51 12.84
C THR A 334 3.26 8.77 14.21
N LEU A 335 3.14 7.84 15.13
CA LEU A 335 3.78 8.02 16.42
C LEU A 335 5.27 7.71 16.37
N PRO A 336 6.07 8.50 17.12
CA PRO A 336 7.53 8.48 17.10
C PRO A 336 8.16 7.16 17.50
#